data_6c9ffaee395b0d9beb68d98014351f75
#
_entry.id   6c9ffaee395b0d9beb68d98014351f75
#
_cell.length_a   1.000
_cell.length_b   1.000
_cell.length_c   1.000
_cell.angle_alpha   90.00
_cell.angle_beta   90.00
_cell.angle_gamma   90.00
#
_symmetry.space_group_name_H-M   'P 1'
#
loop_
_entity.id
_entity.type
_entity.pdbx_description
1 polymer ?
#
loop_
_entity_poly.entity_id
_entity_poly.type
_entity_poly.pdbx_seq_one_letter_code
_entity_poly.pdbx_strand_id
1 'polypeptide(L)'
;MAIRVLTVEDDERIRASVKLALEDEGWIVDEAPTGEDAIAIFQSTPADVVLIDIMLPGIDGFELCRTIRKLSDVPIVMVTARVDTHDVVAGLEAGADDYLTKPFAPKELSARIRALLDRKSVV
;
A
#
# COMPACT_ATOMS: atom_id res chain seq x y z
N MET A 1 16.82 -10.07 6.80
CA MET A 1 15.57 -10.56 6.17
C MET A 1 15.06 -9.54 5.17
N ALA A 2 14.50 -10.00 4.08
CA ALA A 2 13.98 -9.09 3.06
C ALA A 2 12.67 -8.46 3.50
N ILE A 3 12.50 -7.19 3.19
CA ILE A 3 11.24 -6.47 3.41
C ILE A 3 10.22 -6.99 2.40
N ARG A 4 9.00 -7.24 2.85
CA ARG A 4 7.90 -7.71 2.01
C ARG A 4 6.84 -6.62 1.88
N VAL A 5 6.49 -6.31 0.64
CA VAL A 5 5.51 -5.27 0.30
C VAL A 5 4.32 -5.92 -0.39
N LEU A 6 3.11 -5.59 0.05
CA LEU A 6 1.89 -5.99 -0.66
C LEU A 6 1.37 -4.78 -1.42
N THR A 7 1.26 -4.87 -2.75
CA THR A 7 0.71 -3.81 -3.57
C THR A 7 -0.68 -4.22 -4.09
N VAL A 8 -1.66 -3.36 -3.84
CA VAL A 8 -3.06 -3.61 -4.22
C VAL A 8 -3.46 -2.57 -5.26
N GLU A 9 -3.56 -3.00 -6.50
CA GLU A 9 -3.81 -2.15 -7.66
C GLU A 9 -4.46 -2.98 -8.75
N ASP A 10 -5.60 -2.55 -9.27
CA ASP A 10 -6.29 -3.29 -10.32
C ASP A 10 -5.70 -3.06 -11.72
N ASP A 11 -5.05 -1.92 -11.94
CA ASP A 11 -4.39 -1.64 -13.22
C ASP A 11 -3.07 -2.44 -13.29
N GLU A 12 -3.04 -3.40 -14.21
CA GLU A 12 -1.91 -4.31 -14.36
C GLU A 12 -0.61 -3.59 -14.70
N ARG A 13 -0.67 -2.53 -15.52
CA ARG A 13 0.53 -1.78 -15.92
C ARG A 13 1.13 -1.03 -14.75
N ILE A 14 0.28 -0.39 -13.95
CA ILE A 14 0.73 0.36 -12.77
C ILE A 14 1.30 -0.60 -11.76
N ARG A 15 0.60 -1.72 -11.52
CA ARG A 15 1.04 -2.73 -10.57
C ARG A 15 2.41 -3.31 -10.95
N ALA A 16 2.60 -3.63 -12.24
CA ALA A 16 3.88 -4.15 -12.73
C ALA A 16 5.01 -3.13 -12.59
N SER A 17 4.73 -1.86 -12.87
CA SER A 17 5.71 -0.78 -12.74
C SER A 17 6.14 -0.59 -11.28
N VAL A 18 5.18 -0.61 -10.36
CA VAL A 18 5.45 -0.49 -8.92
C VAL A 18 6.29 -1.68 -8.46
N LYS A 19 5.93 -2.88 -8.88
CA LYS A 19 6.67 -4.10 -8.53
C LYS A 19 8.14 -4.00 -8.93
N LEU A 20 8.41 -3.59 -10.18
CA LEU A 20 9.79 -3.44 -10.66
C LEU A 20 10.58 -2.45 -9.81
N ALA A 21 9.97 -1.29 -9.52
CA ALA A 21 10.63 -0.25 -8.75
C ALA A 21 10.98 -0.72 -7.34
N LEU A 22 10.10 -1.47 -6.70
CA LEU A 22 10.32 -1.94 -5.34
C LEU A 22 11.27 -3.13 -5.29
N GLU A 23 11.22 -3.99 -6.30
CA GLU A 23 12.19 -5.10 -6.40
C GLU A 23 13.61 -4.60 -6.60
N ASP A 24 13.78 -3.45 -7.26
CA ASP A 24 15.09 -2.80 -7.40
C ASP A 24 15.69 -2.39 -6.05
N GLU A 25 14.85 -2.20 -5.05
CA GLU A 25 15.31 -1.91 -3.68
C GLU A 25 15.71 -3.19 -2.92
N GLY A 26 15.55 -4.35 -3.53
CA GLY A 26 15.81 -5.63 -2.89
C GLY A 26 14.63 -6.16 -2.07
N TRP A 27 13.45 -5.59 -2.25
CA TRP A 27 12.25 -5.99 -1.51
C TRP A 27 11.47 -7.07 -2.26
N ILE A 28 10.73 -7.89 -1.52
CA ILE A 28 9.83 -8.89 -2.06
C ILE A 28 8.47 -8.23 -2.25
N VAL A 29 7.86 -8.38 -3.42
CA VAL A 29 6.58 -7.75 -3.73
C VAL A 29 5.52 -8.81 -4.02
N ASP A 30 4.44 -8.79 -3.24
CA ASP A 30 3.25 -9.58 -3.54
C ASP A 30 2.24 -8.65 -4.19
N GLU A 31 1.47 -9.15 -5.12
CA GLU A 31 0.51 -8.37 -5.92
C GLU A 31 -0.91 -8.86 -5.70
N ALA A 32 -1.83 -7.91 -5.57
CA ALA A 32 -3.26 -8.20 -5.48
C ALA A 32 -4.03 -7.26 -6.39
N PRO A 33 -4.85 -7.76 -7.32
CA PRO A 33 -5.66 -6.91 -8.19
C PRO A 33 -6.94 -6.40 -7.53
N THR A 34 -7.36 -7.01 -6.42
CA THR A 34 -8.57 -6.63 -5.69
C THR A 34 -8.31 -6.59 -4.20
N GLY A 35 -9.21 -5.91 -3.48
CA GLY A 35 -9.13 -5.88 -2.01
C GLY A 35 -9.35 -7.25 -1.39
N GLU A 36 -10.25 -8.04 -1.96
CA GLU A 36 -10.53 -9.40 -1.49
C GLU A 36 -9.28 -10.29 -1.59
N ASP A 37 -8.59 -10.23 -2.74
CA ASP A 37 -7.33 -10.95 -2.91
C ASP A 37 -6.26 -10.47 -1.92
N ALA A 38 -6.22 -9.15 -1.70
CA ALA A 38 -5.25 -8.56 -0.77
C ALA A 38 -5.44 -9.09 0.65
N ILE A 39 -6.68 -9.19 1.11
CA ILE A 39 -6.96 -9.71 2.45
C ILE A 39 -6.47 -11.15 2.57
N ALA A 40 -6.78 -11.99 1.58
CA ALA A 40 -6.37 -13.39 1.58
C ALA A 40 -4.83 -13.52 1.59
N ILE A 41 -4.16 -12.74 0.75
CA ILE A 41 -2.70 -12.75 0.68
C ILE A 41 -2.10 -12.27 2.00
N PHE A 42 -2.62 -11.18 2.56
CA PHE A 42 -2.10 -10.63 3.81
C PHE A 42 -2.24 -11.60 4.98
N GLN A 43 -3.36 -12.31 5.04
CA GLN A 43 -3.58 -13.31 6.10
C GLN A 43 -2.65 -14.50 5.96
N SER A 44 -2.37 -14.91 4.73
CA SER A 44 -1.49 -16.04 4.44
C SER A 44 -0.01 -15.66 4.60
N THR A 45 0.37 -14.50 4.10
CA THR A 45 1.75 -14.04 4.07
C THR A 45 1.79 -12.54 4.45
N PRO A 46 1.81 -12.23 5.76
CA PRO A 46 1.78 -10.83 6.18
C PRO A 46 2.93 -10.01 5.61
N ALA A 47 2.60 -8.80 5.16
CA ALA A 47 3.57 -7.87 4.59
C ALA A 47 4.11 -6.93 5.68
N ASP A 48 5.26 -6.31 5.38
CA ASP A 48 5.85 -5.28 6.24
C ASP A 48 5.28 -3.89 5.94
N VAL A 49 4.74 -3.71 4.73
CA VAL A 49 4.05 -2.49 4.32
C VAL A 49 3.03 -2.84 3.24
N VAL A 50 1.90 -2.12 3.21
CA VAL A 50 0.83 -2.34 2.23
C VAL A 50 0.59 -1.05 1.47
N LEU A 51 0.55 -1.16 0.13
CA LEU A 51 0.21 -0.05 -0.76
C LEU A 51 -1.19 -0.30 -1.30
N ILE A 52 -2.09 0.66 -1.13
CA ILE A 52 -3.50 0.47 -1.49
C ILE A 52 -3.96 1.60 -2.41
N ASP A 53 -4.52 1.25 -3.57
CA ASP A 53 -5.26 2.23 -4.38
C ASP A 53 -6.68 2.37 -3.83
N ILE A 54 -7.18 3.59 -3.80
CA ILE A 54 -8.56 3.86 -3.36
C ILE A 54 -9.57 3.28 -4.33
N MET A 55 -9.31 3.39 -5.63
CA MET A 55 -10.27 3.03 -6.67
C MET A 55 -10.11 1.57 -7.10
N LEU A 56 -10.52 0.67 -6.22
CA LEU A 56 -10.49 -0.77 -6.48
C LEU A 56 -11.89 -1.29 -6.84
N PRO A 57 -11.98 -2.33 -7.68
CA PRO A 57 -13.26 -3.02 -7.90
C PRO A 57 -13.62 -3.82 -6.64
N GLY A 58 -14.93 -4.00 -6.40
CA GLY A 58 -15.39 -4.69 -5.20
C GLY A 58 -15.27 -3.79 -3.98
N ILE A 59 -14.59 -4.25 -2.92
CA ILE A 59 -14.31 -3.37 -1.78
C ILE A 59 -13.30 -2.33 -2.19
N ASP A 60 -13.56 -1.07 -1.85
CA ASP A 60 -12.65 0.01 -2.21
C ASP A 60 -11.44 0.07 -1.26
N GLY A 61 -10.50 0.98 -1.57
CA GLY A 61 -9.27 1.10 -0.79
C GLY A 61 -9.50 1.53 0.65
N PHE A 62 -10.50 2.34 0.93
CA PHE A 62 -10.81 2.76 2.30
C PHE A 62 -11.29 1.57 3.13
N GLU A 63 -12.20 0.78 2.59
CA GLU A 63 -12.72 -0.41 3.26
C GLU A 63 -11.60 -1.44 3.49
N LEU A 64 -10.75 -1.65 2.47
CA LEU A 64 -9.60 -2.53 2.59
C LEU A 64 -8.66 -2.07 3.69
N CYS A 65 -8.38 -0.77 3.75
CA CYS A 65 -7.50 -0.18 4.77
C CYS A 65 -8.07 -0.46 6.17
N ARG A 66 -9.36 -0.21 6.37
CA ARG A 66 -10.02 -0.48 7.66
C ARG A 66 -9.93 -1.96 8.03
N THR A 67 -10.14 -2.84 7.05
CA THR A 67 -10.09 -4.28 7.29
C THR A 67 -8.69 -4.74 7.71
N ILE A 68 -7.66 -4.28 6.99
CA ILE A 68 -6.28 -4.63 7.33
C ILE A 68 -5.91 -4.06 8.70
N ARG A 69 -6.35 -2.85 8.99
CA ARG A 69 -6.03 -2.20 10.28
C ARG A 69 -6.62 -2.96 11.46
N LYS A 70 -7.73 -3.64 11.29
CA LYS A 70 -8.28 -4.53 12.33
C LYS A 70 -7.43 -5.77 12.55
N LEU A 71 -6.64 -6.17 11.54
CA LEU A 71 -5.80 -7.36 11.61
C LEU A 71 -4.37 -7.05 12.04
N SER A 72 -3.89 -5.83 11.83
CA SER A 72 -2.47 -5.53 11.98
C SER A 72 -2.20 -4.03 12.10
N ASP A 73 -1.06 -3.69 12.72
CA ASP A 73 -0.51 -2.33 12.77
C ASP A 73 0.39 -2.03 11.58
N VAL A 74 0.38 -2.87 10.55
CA VAL A 74 1.25 -2.72 9.40
C VAL A 74 1.14 -1.30 8.80
N PRO A 75 2.26 -0.67 8.41
CA PRO A 75 2.19 0.62 7.72
C PRO A 75 1.41 0.50 6.41
N ILE A 76 0.52 1.46 6.16
CA ILE A 76 -0.31 1.50 4.96
C ILE A 76 -0.10 2.83 4.25
N VAL A 77 0.19 2.77 2.93
CA VAL A 77 0.28 3.93 2.06
C VAL A 77 -0.87 3.86 1.05
N MET A 78 -1.69 4.90 1.00
CA MET A 78 -2.71 5.04 -0.05
C MET A 78 -2.03 5.63 -1.28
N VAL A 79 -2.11 4.96 -2.42
CA VAL A 79 -1.45 5.37 -3.66
C VAL A 79 -2.52 5.50 -4.73
N THR A 80 -2.92 6.73 -5.07
CA THR A 80 -4.08 6.95 -5.94
C THR A 80 -3.98 8.24 -6.74
N ALA A 81 -4.77 8.34 -7.83
CA ALA A 81 -4.92 9.56 -8.61
C ALA A 81 -5.84 10.59 -7.94
N ARG A 82 -6.55 10.20 -6.88
CA ARG A 82 -7.50 11.10 -6.19
C ARG A 82 -6.73 12.03 -5.26
N VAL A 83 -6.88 13.33 -5.52
CA VAL A 83 -6.14 14.38 -4.81
C VAL A 83 -7.04 15.27 -3.96
N ASP A 84 -8.31 14.94 -3.86
CA ASP A 84 -9.28 15.71 -3.08
C ASP A 84 -8.92 15.65 -1.59
N THR A 85 -8.95 16.80 -0.92
CA THR A 85 -8.67 16.89 0.52
C THR A 85 -9.58 15.96 1.31
N HIS A 86 -10.83 15.84 0.89
CA HIS A 86 -11.81 14.97 1.53
C HIS A 86 -11.35 13.50 1.51
N ASP A 87 -10.80 13.06 0.38
CA ASP A 87 -10.28 11.70 0.24
C ASP A 87 -9.03 11.47 1.06
N VAL A 88 -8.16 12.47 1.16
CA VAL A 88 -6.96 12.38 2.00
C VAL A 88 -7.36 12.21 3.47
N VAL A 89 -8.30 13.00 3.94
CA VAL A 89 -8.81 12.90 5.31
C VAL A 89 -9.45 11.54 5.54
N ALA A 90 -10.27 11.06 4.60
CA ALA A 90 -10.93 9.76 4.71
C ALA A 90 -9.90 8.62 4.77
N GLY A 91 -8.80 8.71 4.00
CA GLY A 91 -7.74 7.72 4.03
C GLY A 91 -7.03 7.67 5.37
N LEU A 92 -6.69 8.82 5.91
CA LEU A 92 -6.04 8.90 7.22
C LEU A 92 -6.97 8.41 8.34
N GLU A 93 -8.25 8.75 8.27
CA GLU A 93 -9.25 8.27 9.24
C GLU A 93 -9.47 6.76 9.14
N ALA A 94 -9.31 6.19 7.95
CA ALA A 94 -9.39 4.73 7.75
C ALA A 94 -8.18 3.99 8.34
N GLY A 95 -7.12 4.72 8.69
CA GLY A 95 -5.93 4.17 9.33
C GLY A 95 -4.68 4.17 8.47
N ALA A 96 -4.67 4.86 7.32
CA ALA A 96 -3.48 4.97 6.48
C ALA A 96 -2.42 5.84 7.17
N ASP A 97 -1.16 5.48 6.95
CA ASP A 97 -0.02 6.21 7.52
C ASP A 97 0.50 7.28 6.57
N ASP A 98 0.24 7.15 5.28
CA ASP A 98 0.68 8.12 4.29
C ASP A 98 -0.25 8.06 3.08
N TYR A 99 -0.20 9.10 2.26
CA TYR A 99 -1.07 9.26 1.09
C TYR A 99 -0.21 9.82 -0.05
N LEU A 100 -0.06 9.04 -1.12
CA LEU A 100 0.77 9.42 -2.26
C LEU A 100 -0.08 9.50 -3.52
N THR A 101 -0.02 10.63 -4.24
CA THR A 101 -0.82 10.85 -5.42
C THR A 101 -0.09 10.43 -6.70
N LYS A 102 -0.83 9.82 -7.62
CA LYS A 102 -0.32 9.50 -8.97
C LYS A 102 -0.40 10.75 -9.85
N PRO A 103 0.53 10.95 -10.79
CA PRO A 103 1.73 10.15 -10.98
C PRO A 103 2.80 10.47 -9.92
N PHE A 104 3.61 9.49 -9.57
CA PHE A 104 4.68 9.66 -8.60
C PHE A 104 5.98 9.07 -9.17
N ALA A 105 7.12 9.58 -8.70
CA ALA A 105 8.40 9.01 -9.07
C ALA A 105 8.64 7.73 -8.25
N PRO A 106 9.18 6.65 -8.85
CA PRO A 106 9.48 5.43 -8.11
C PRO A 106 10.35 5.67 -6.88
N LYS A 107 11.30 6.59 -6.98
CA LYS A 107 12.18 6.93 -5.85
C LYS A 107 11.42 7.59 -4.70
N GLU A 108 10.38 8.36 -5.00
CA GLU A 108 9.53 8.97 -3.98
C GLU A 108 8.78 7.90 -3.20
N LEU A 109 8.21 6.92 -3.91
CA LEU A 109 7.50 5.82 -3.27
C LEU A 109 8.44 5.02 -2.37
N SER A 110 9.61 4.65 -2.87
CA SER A 110 10.61 3.90 -2.09
C SER A 110 11.04 4.67 -0.84
N ALA A 111 11.25 5.98 -0.97
CA ALA A 111 11.66 6.82 0.16
C ALA A 111 10.56 6.88 1.23
N ARG A 112 9.30 6.99 0.84
CA ARG A 112 8.19 7.01 1.79
C ARG A 112 8.04 5.69 2.52
N ILE A 113 8.21 4.58 1.80
CA ILE A 113 8.17 3.26 2.41
C ILE A 113 9.31 3.09 3.42
N ARG A 114 10.54 3.47 3.05
CA ARG A 114 11.67 3.40 3.97
C ARG A 114 11.44 4.23 5.23
N ALA A 115 10.87 5.42 5.08
CA ALA A 115 10.58 6.28 6.23
C ALA A 115 9.59 5.63 7.19
N LEU A 116 8.56 4.96 6.67
CA LEU A 116 7.58 4.26 7.49
C LEU A 116 8.20 3.05 8.20
N LEU A 117 9.02 2.29 7.49
CA LEU A 117 9.70 1.13 8.07
C LEU A 117 10.68 1.55 9.16
N ASP A 118 11.39 2.65 8.97
CA ASP A 118 12.32 3.18 9.97
C ASP A 118 11.58 3.59 11.25
N ARG A 119 10.42 4.21 11.12
CA ARG A 119 9.59 4.58 12.27
C ARG A 119 9.10 3.35 13.05
N LYS A 120 8.77 2.27 12.35
CA LYS A 120 8.38 1.01 12.98
C LYS A 120 9.54 0.37 13.72
N SER A 121 10.76 0.56 13.24
CA SER A 121 11.97 -0.02 13.83
C SER A 121 12.45 0.73 15.07
N VAL A 122 12.05 1.98 15.24
CA VAL A 122 12.45 2.82 16.37
C VAL A 122 11.56 2.49 17.56
N VAL A 123 12.14 1.98 18.59
CA VAL A 123 11.44 1.59 19.82
C VAL A 123 11.68 2.64 20.88
#